data_dd31093a827b3639a9875c3020e720fc
#
_entry.id   dd31093a827b3639a9875c3020e720fc
#
_cell.length_a   1.000
_cell.length_b   1.000
_cell.length_c   1.000
_cell.angle_alpha   90.00
_cell.angle_beta   90.00
_cell.angle_gamma   90.00
#
_symmetry.space_group_name_H-M   'P 1'
#
loop_
_entity.id
_entity.type
_entity.pdbx_description
1 polymer ?
#
loop_
_entity_poly.entity_id
_entity_poly.type
_entity_poly.pdbx_seq_one_letter_code
_entity_poly.pdbx_strand_id
1 'polypeptide(L)'
;YDIDTVRTEIAKTDDAFTLSSKFGTPKFYNIKDICFGAKRAQQGSSLSLRELMDIGMFLREVSGLDEWYSQCSGIQTSLTEYFEQLSVNKHLENMITNAIISEEELADSASPQLAAIRRSIQRKSLAVRERLDKLIKSQSTQKYLQESLVTMRDGRFVVPVKTEYKSEISGLVHDTSATGATLFIEPMAVVEANNEIRVLQIEEQKEIERIIKEMSELVGSFAEPMINDYEIV
;
A
#
# COMPACT_ATOMS: atom_id res chain seq x y z
N TYR A 1 40.37 -3.40 -24.87
CA TYR A 1 39.18 -4.09 -25.37
C TYR A 1 39.64 -5.17 -26.33
N ASP A 2 39.16 -6.41 -26.09
CA ASP A 2 39.39 -7.52 -27.02
C ASP A 2 38.46 -7.39 -28.22
N ILE A 3 38.97 -7.62 -29.43
CA ILE A 3 38.24 -7.53 -30.68
C ILE A 3 37.03 -8.47 -30.73
N ASP A 4 37.16 -9.65 -30.12
CA ASP A 4 36.10 -10.65 -30.10
C ASP A 4 34.96 -10.22 -29.16
N THR A 5 35.26 -9.62 -28.01
CA THR A 5 34.25 -8.99 -27.14
C THR A 5 33.47 -7.89 -27.88
N VAL A 6 34.14 -7.02 -28.62
CA VAL A 6 33.48 -5.95 -29.40
C VAL A 6 32.54 -6.51 -30.47
N ARG A 7 32.99 -7.55 -31.19
CA ARG A 7 32.16 -8.20 -32.21
C ARG A 7 30.90 -8.84 -31.57
N THR A 8 31.04 -9.47 -30.41
CA THR A 8 29.93 -10.09 -29.70
C THR A 8 28.89 -9.04 -29.28
N GLU A 9 29.32 -7.91 -28.75
CA GLU A 9 28.40 -6.83 -28.33
C GLU A 9 27.71 -6.15 -29.53
N ILE A 10 28.41 -6.01 -30.67
CA ILE A 10 27.80 -5.54 -31.92
C ILE A 10 26.75 -6.52 -32.40
N ALA A 11 27.02 -7.83 -32.37
CA ALA A 11 26.07 -8.86 -32.79
C ALA A 11 24.80 -8.84 -31.91
N LYS A 12 24.92 -8.66 -30.57
CA LYS A 12 23.78 -8.49 -29.69
C LYS A 12 22.90 -7.29 -30.08
N THR A 13 23.54 -6.16 -30.41
CA THR A 13 22.83 -4.94 -30.84
C THR A 13 22.07 -5.16 -32.18
N ASP A 14 22.68 -5.85 -33.15
CA ASP A 14 22.05 -6.18 -34.42
C ASP A 14 20.88 -7.15 -34.25
N ASP A 15 21.05 -8.14 -33.38
CA ASP A 15 19.97 -9.07 -32.99
C ASP A 15 18.81 -8.36 -32.31
N ALA A 16 19.08 -7.44 -31.37
CA ALA A 16 18.06 -6.63 -30.74
C ALA A 16 17.28 -5.78 -31.74
N PHE A 17 17.99 -5.16 -32.69
CA PHE A 17 17.37 -4.40 -33.78
C PHE A 17 16.50 -5.29 -34.70
N THR A 18 16.97 -6.49 -35.03
CA THR A 18 16.25 -7.46 -35.83
C THR A 18 14.96 -7.92 -35.16
N LEU A 19 15.04 -8.28 -33.88
CA LEU A 19 13.86 -8.67 -33.07
C LEU A 19 12.86 -7.51 -32.99
N SER A 20 13.33 -6.32 -32.62
CA SER A 20 12.47 -5.13 -32.49
C SER A 20 11.80 -4.73 -33.81
N SER A 21 12.51 -4.86 -34.92
CA SER A 21 11.98 -4.55 -36.26
C SER A 21 10.88 -5.52 -36.70
N LYS A 22 10.97 -6.79 -36.29
CA LYS A 22 10.00 -7.83 -36.68
C LYS A 22 8.79 -7.91 -35.72
N PHE A 23 9.02 -7.78 -34.44
CA PHE A 23 8.00 -8.06 -33.39
C PHE A 23 7.60 -6.82 -32.60
N GLY A 24 8.15 -5.66 -32.93
CA GLY A 24 8.00 -4.43 -32.16
C GLY A 24 8.97 -4.37 -30.99
N THR A 25 9.19 -3.16 -30.48
CA THR A 25 10.11 -2.94 -29.35
C THR A 25 9.43 -3.33 -28.05
N PRO A 26 10.07 -4.15 -27.19
CA PRO A 26 9.56 -4.43 -25.85
C PRO A 26 9.48 -3.12 -25.05
N LYS A 27 8.54 -3.04 -24.11
CA LYS A 27 8.35 -1.86 -23.30
C LYS A 27 9.23 -1.98 -22.06
N PHE A 28 10.13 -1.02 -21.88
CA PHE A 28 10.92 -0.85 -20.66
C PHE A 28 10.40 0.37 -19.91
N TYR A 29 9.79 0.18 -18.76
CA TYR A 29 9.28 1.27 -17.94
C TYR A 29 10.20 1.45 -16.73
N ASN A 30 10.94 2.55 -16.67
CA ASN A 30 11.61 3.13 -15.51
C ASN A 30 11.98 2.09 -14.41
N ILE A 31 12.78 1.08 -14.78
CA ILE A 31 13.22 0.00 -13.89
C ILE A 31 14.07 0.62 -12.79
N LYS A 32 13.66 0.40 -11.55
CA LYS A 32 14.40 0.85 -10.37
C LYS A 32 15.28 -0.27 -9.84
N ASP A 33 16.37 0.13 -9.18
CA ASP A 33 17.21 -0.84 -8.47
C ASP A 33 16.45 -1.46 -7.28
N ILE A 34 16.15 -2.74 -7.42
CA ILE A 34 15.45 -3.52 -6.39
C ILE A 34 16.42 -4.39 -5.55
N CYS A 35 17.67 -4.46 -5.93
CA CYS A 35 18.64 -5.41 -5.36
C CYS A 35 18.84 -5.24 -3.86
N PHE A 36 18.89 -3.99 -3.39
CA PHE A 36 19.07 -3.71 -1.96
C PHE A 36 17.86 -4.15 -1.14
N GLY A 37 16.64 -3.87 -1.62
CA GLY A 37 15.40 -4.33 -0.98
C GLY A 37 15.30 -5.85 -0.95
N ALA A 38 15.56 -6.51 -2.09
CA ALA A 38 15.55 -7.97 -2.20
C ALA A 38 16.53 -8.64 -1.22
N LYS A 39 17.77 -8.16 -1.11
CA LYS A 39 18.77 -8.67 -0.16
C LYS A 39 18.34 -8.46 1.30
N ARG A 40 17.75 -7.33 1.64
CA ARG A 40 17.22 -7.09 2.99
C ARG A 40 16.08 -8.05 3.34
N ALA A 41 15.15 -8.26 2.39
CA ALA A 41 14.07 -9.21 2.55
C ALA A 41 14.58 -10.65 2.74
N GLN A 42 15.59 -11.05 1.98
CA GLN A 42 16.28 -12.36 2.13
C GLN A 42 16.87 -12.54 3.53
N GLN A 43 17.31 -11.44 4.16
CA GLN A 43 17.82 -11.44 5.54
C GLN A 43 16.71 -11.36 6.60
N GLY A 44 15.43 -11.43 6.21
CA GLY A 44 14.27 -11.41 7.10
C GLY A 44 13.78 -10.01 7.49
N SER A 45 14.23 -8.95 6.81
CA SER A 45 13.71 -7.59 7.04
C SER A 45 12.39 -7.39 6.33
N SER A 46 11.43 -6.72 6.99
CA SER A 46 10.23 -6.22 6.33
C SER A 46 10.57 -5.03 5.42
N LEU A 47 9.97 -5.01 4.24
CA LEU A 47 10.08 -3.93 3.25
C LEU A 47 8.99 -2.88 3.48
N SER A 48 9.22 -1.66 3.01
CA SER A 48 8.18 -0.64 2.90
C SER A 48 7.23 -0.94 1.73
N LEU A 49 6.03 -0.33 1.75
CA LEU A 49 5.10 -0.44 0.62
C LEU A 49 5.71 0.07 -0.68
N ARG A 50 6.52 1.12 -0.61
CA ARG A 50 7.24 1.65 -1.77
C ARG A 50 8.21 0.63 -2.36
N GLU A 51 9.06 -0.02 -1.54
CA GLU A 51 9.98 -1.05 -2.00
C GLU A 51 9.23 -2.23 -2.62
N LEU A 52 8.13 -2.66 -1.99
CA LEU A 52 7.27 -3.72 -2.54
C LEU A 52 6.64 -3.31 -3.88
N MET A 53 6.18 -2.06 -4.03
CA MET A 53 5.66 -1.54 -5.30
C MET A 53 6.73 -1.55 -6.40
N ASP A 54 7.94 -1.08 -6.10
CA ASP A 54 9.05 -1.07 -7.05
C ASP A 54 9.39 -2.51 -7.49
N ILE A 55 9.40 -3.47 -6.57
CA ILE A 55 9.56 -4.90 -6.86
C ILE A 55 8.41 -5.44 -7.69
N GLY A 56 7.16 -5.11 -7.36
CA GLY A 56 5.99 -5.54 -8.11
C GLY A 56 6.01 -5.04 -9.56
N MET A 57 6.43 -3.78 -9.78
CA MET A 57 6.63 -3.22 -11.11
C MET A 57 7.75 -3.94 -11.85
N PHE A 58 8.88 -4.20 -11.21
CA PHE A 58 9.99 -4.94 -11.80
C PHE A 58 9.56 -6.36 -12.24
N LEU A 59 8.86 -7.10 -11.38
CA LEU A 59 8.36 -8.44 -11.73
C LEU A 59 7.40 -8.40 -12.93
N ARG A 60 6.60 -7.33 -13.05
CA ARG A 60 5.73 -7.10 -14.20
C ARG A 60 6.51 -6.86 -15.49
N GLU A 61 7.62 -6.11 -15.43
CA GLU A 61 8.50 -5.89 -16.56
C GLU A 61 9.15 -7.20 -17.01
N VAL A 62 9.69 -7.99 -16.08
CA VAL A 62 10.26 -9.32 -16.38
C VAL A 62 9.22 -10.22 -17.05
N SER A 63 8.01 -10.25 -16.51
CA SER A 63 6.90 -11.02 -17.12
C SER A 63 6.54 -10.52 -18.52
N GLY A 64 6.54 -9.20 -18.71
CA GLY A 64 6.26 -8.59 -20.02
C GLY A 64 7.33 -8.88 -21.06
N LEU A 65 8.60 -8.93 -20.64
CA LEU A 65 9.72 -9.31 -21.52
C LEU A 65 9.65 -10.79 -21.93
N ASP A 66 9.37 -11.68 -20.99
CA ASP A 66 9.18 -13.11 -21.28
C ASP A 66 8.00 -13.35 -22.24
N GLU A 67 6.86 -12.71 -21.99
CA GLU A 67 5.69 -12.75 -22.86
C GLU A 67 5.99 -12.20 -24.28
N TRP A 68 6.74 -11.09 -24.37
CA TRP A 68 7.15 -10.53 -25.65
C TRP A 68 8.10 -11.47 -26.38
N TYR A 69 9.12 -12.01 -25.70
CA TYR A 69 10.08 -12.91 -26.33
C TYR A 69 9.43 -14.23 -26.78
N SER A 70 8.45 -14.74 -26.06
CA SER A 70 7.69 -15.93 -26.46
C SER A 70 6.99 -15.77 -27.82
N GLN A 71 6.68 -14.53 -28.23
CA GLN A 71 6.11 -14.21 -29.55
C GLN A 71 7.18 -14.15 -30.63
N CYS A 72 8.46 -14.07 -30.30
CA CYS A 72 9.59 -14.05 -31.22
C CYS A 72 9.95 -15.44 -31.74
N SER A 73 9.00 -16.35 -31.82
CA SER A 73 9.21 -17.76 -32.19
C SER A 73 9.93 -17.96 -33.54
N GLY A 74 10.86 -18.91 -33.56
CA GLY A 74 11.56 -19.33 -34.76
C GLY A 74 12.82 -18.53 -35.13
N ILE A 75 13.27 -17.62 -34.22
CA ILE A 75 14.51 -16.87 -34.39
C ILE A 75 15.39 -17.13 -33.17
N GLN A 76 16.52 -17.79 -33.37
CA GLN A 76 17.58 -17.85 -32.38
C GLN A 76 18.54 -16.69 -32.60
N THR A 77 18.85 -15.96 -31.54
CA THR A 77 19.77 -14.82 -31.51
C THR A 77 20.77 -14.98 -30.38
N SER A 78 21.78 -14.14 -30.38
CA SER A 78 22.73 -14.03 -29.26
C SER A 78 22.06 -13.59 -27.95
N LEU A 79 20.80 -13.09 -28.01
CA LEU A 79 20.02 -12.67 -26.84
C LEU A 79 19.16 -13.79 -26.26
N THR A 80 19.03 -14.94 -26.94
CA THR A 80 18.18 -16.05 -26.50
C THR A 80 18.51 -16.51 -25.08
N GLU A 81 19.79 -16.67 -24.75
CA GLU A 81 20.24 -17.10 -23.44
C GLU A 81 19.84 -16.14 -22.30
N TYR A 82 19.74 -14.84 -22.57
CA TYR A 82 19.29 -13.84 -21.59
C TYR A 82 17.80 -14.00 -21.29
N PHE A 83 16.97 -14.13 -22.31
CA PHE A 83 15.53 -14.32 -22.12
C PHE A 83 15.19 -15.67 -21.47
N GLU A 84 15.93 -16.74 -21.80
CA GLU A 84 15.74 -18.07 -21.20
C GLU A 84 16.14 -18.13 -19.70
N GLN A 85 16.94 -17.19 -19.23
CA GLN A 85 17.36 -17.09 -17.83
C GLN A 85 16.37 -16.29 -16.98
N LEU A 86 15.40 -15.56 -17.59
CA LEU A 86 14.43 -14.79 -16.84
C LEU A 86 13.53 -15.68 -15.98
N SER A 87 13.35 -15.28 -14.74
CA SER A 87 12.63 -16.03 -13.71
C SER A 87 11.27 -15.40 -13.44
N VAL A 88 10.25 -15.73 -14.24
CA VAL A 88 8.90 -15.16 -14.09
C VAL A 88 8.21 -15.69 -12.82
N ASN A 89 7.72 -14.78 -11.99
CA ASN A 89 6.91 -15.12 -10.82
C ASN A 89 5.58 -14.35 -10.79
N LYS A 90 4.64 -14.81 -11.61
CA LYS A 90 3.28 -14.21 -11.71
C LYS A 90 2.50 -14.24 -10.39
N HIS A 91 2.77 -15.20 -9.52
CA HIS A 91 2.11 -15.26 -8.22
C HIS A 91 2.52 -14.08 -7.33
N LEU A 92 3.83 -13.87 -7.19
CA LEU A 92 4.38 -12.76 -6.39
C LEU A 92 4.04 -11.40 -7.01
N GLU A 93 4.16 -11.27 -8.34
CA GLU A 93 3.75 -10.08 -9.08
C GLU A 93 2.30 -9.70 -8.76
N ASN A 94 1.37 -10.63 -8.94
CA ASN A 94 -0.05 -10.39 -8.73
C ASN A 94 -0.38 -10.11 -7.26
N MET A 95 0.25 -10.82 -6.33
CA MET A 95 0.06 -10.59 -4.90
C MET A 95 0.40 -9.15 -4.53
N ILE A 96 1.58 -8.66 -4.93
CA ILE A 96 2.04 -7.30 -4.61
C ILE A 96 1.17 -6.26 -5.32
N THR A 97 0.98 -6.40 -6.64
CA THR A 97 0.31 -5.37 -7.45
C THR A 97 -1.19 -5.25 -7.16
N ASN A 98 -1.85 -6.31 -6.69
CA ASN A 98 -3.25 -6.26 -6.28
C ASN A 98 -3.45 -5.83 -4.83
N ALA A 99 -2.43 -5.99 -3.99
CA ALA A 99 -2.52 -5.64 -2.57
C ALA A 99 -2.18 -4.18 -2.28
N ILE A 100 -1.32 -3.53 -3.08
CA ILE A 100 -0.82 -2.18 -2.80
C ILE A 100 -1.46 -1.17 -3.75
N ILE A 101 -2.14 -0.16 -3.18
CA ILE A 101 -2.73 0.95 -3.94
C ILE A 101 -1.73 2.10 -4.09
N SER A 102 -1.00 2.40 -3.01
CA SER A 102 -0.03 3.50 -2.95
C SER A 102 1.08 3.22 -1.94
N GLU A 103 2.06 4.12 -1.85
CA GLU A 103 3.15 4.04 -0.88
C GLU A 103 2.68 4.04 0.59
N GLU A 104 1.42 4.38 0.85
CA GLU A 104 0.83 4.50 2.19
C GLU A 104 -0.39 3.59 2.40
N GLU A 105 -0.91 2.95 1.34
CA GLU A 105 -2.21 2.29 1.40
C GLU A 105 -2.22 0.90 0.77
N LEU A 106 -2.74 -0.08 1.55
CA LEU A 106 -3.12 -1.40 1.07
C LEU A 106 -4.59 -1.43 0.65
N ALA A 107 -4.89 -2.18 -0.42
CA ALA A 107 -6.25 -2.46 -0.84
C ALA A 107 -7.00 -3.30 0.21
N ASP A 108 -8.31 -3.12 0.28
CA ASP A 108 -9.17 -3.99 1.10
C ASP A 108 -9.06 -5.46 0.69
N SER A 109 -8.81 -5.70 -0.61
CA SER A 109 -8.59 -7.03 -1.18
C SER A 109 -7.28 -7.69 -0.79
N ALA A 110 -6.36 -6.97 -0.13
CA ALA A 110 -5.07 -7.52 0.33
C ALA A 110 -5.26 -8.69 1.30
N SER A 111 -6.31 -8.66 2.14
CA SER A 111 -6.75 -9.83 2.88
C SER A 111 -8.25 -9.76 3.22
N PRO A 112 -8.94 -10.93 3.34
CA PRO A 112 -10.33 -10.96 3.81
C PRO A 112 -10.50 -10.37 5.21
N GLN A 113 -9.49 -10.52 6.06
CA GLN A 113 -9.47 -9.99 7.43
C GLN A 113 -9.39 -8.46 7.42
N LEU A 114 -8.49 -7.87 6.64
CA LEU A 114 -8.38 -6.41 6.48
C LEU A 114 -9.70 -5.80 6.01
N ALA A 115 -10.31 -6.39 4.97
CA ALA A 115 -11.61 -5.97 4.48
C ALA A 115 -12.71 -6.05 5.55
N ALA A 116 -12.72 -7.10 6.38
CA ALA A 116 -13.70 -7.26 7.45
C ALA A 116 -13.51 -6.21 8.56
N ILE A 117 -12.27 -5.95 8.97
CA ILE A 117 -11.94 -4.94 9.98
C ILE A 117 -12.36 -3.55 9.48
N ARG A 118 -11.98 -3.15 8.27
CA ARG A 118 -12.34 -1.84 7.68
C ARG A 118 -13.84 -1.64 7.57
N ARG A 119 -14.58 -2.66 7.11
CA ARG A 119 -16.07 -2.61 7.10
C ARG A 119 -16.64 -2.45 8.50
N SER A 120 -16.04 -3.05 9.52
CA SER A 120 -16.50 -2.91 10.90
C SER A 120 -16.23 -1.51 11.45
N ILE A 121 -15.05 -0.93 11.17
CA ILE A 121 -14.70 0.46 11.50
C ILE A 121 -15.70 1.42 10.85
N GLN A 122 -15.93 1.26 9.56
CA GLN A 122 -16.86 2.13 8.82
C GLN A 122 -18.28 2.07 9.39
N ARG A 123 -18.82 0.88 9.62
CA ARG A 123 -20.17 0.69 10.18
C ARG A 123 -20.30 1.31 11.58
N LYS A 124 -19.31 1.09 12.46
CA LYS A 124 -19.32 1.68 13.81
C LYS A 124 -19.15 3.19 13.76
N SER A 125 -18.30 3.70 12.91
CA SER A 125 -18.10 5.15 12.71
C SER A 125 -19.38 5.85 12.22
N LEU A 126 -20.12 5.25 11.30
CA LEU A 126 -21.42 5.75 10.86
C LEU A 126 -22.43 5.77 12.02
N ALA A 127 -22.51 4.70 12.79
CA ALA A 127 -23.44 4.64 13.93
C ALA A 127 -23.12 5.67 15.02
N VAL A 128 -21.84 5.92 15.29
CA VAL A 128 -21.39 6.98 16.22
C VAL A 128 -21.79 8.35 15.67
N ARG A 129 -21.51 8.62 14.39
CA ARG A 129 -21.83 9.90 13.76
C ARG A 129 -23.33 10.16 13.78
N GLU A 130 -24.19 9.21 13.43
CA GLU A 130 -25.64 9.33 13.51
C GLU A 130 -26.14 9.64 14.92
N ARG A 131 -25.55 9.01 15.94
CA ARG A 131 -25.89 9.26 17.35
C ARG A 131 -25.52 10.67 17.77
N LEU A 132 -24.33 11.14 17.37
CA LEU A 132 -23.85 12.48 17.65
C LEU A 132 -24.65 13.54 16.84
N ASP A 133 -25.02 13.26 15.59
CA ASP A 133 -25.85 14.14 14.78
C ASP A 133 -27.23 14.39 15.42
N LYS A 134 -27.83 13.37 16.02
CA LYS A 134 -29.06 13.54 16.80
C LYS A 134 -28.85 14.43 18.02
N LEU A 135 -27.71 14.27 18.71
CA LEU A 135 -27.36 15.07 19.87
C LEU A 135 -27.17 16.55 19.51
N ILE A 136 -26.38 16.86 18.47
CA ILE A 136 -26.11 18.24 18.06
C ILE A 136 -27.32 18.97 17.44
N LYS A 137 -28.29 18.24 16.89
CA LYS A 137 -29.54 18.79 16.34
C LYS A 137 -30.62 19.01 17.42
N SER A 138 -30.44 18.53 18.64
CA SER A 138 -31.37 18.73 19.73
C SER A 138 -31.36 20.19 20.18
N GLN A 139 -32.53 20.83 20.24
CA GLN A 139 -32.67 22.21 20.71
C GLN A 139 -32.10 22.44 22.12
N SER A 140 -32.20 21.43 22.98
CA SER A 140 -31.64 21.48 24.35
C SER A 140 -30.12 21.55 24.36
N THR A 141 -29.45 20.93 23.38
CA THR A 141 -27.97 20.80 23.31
C THR A 141 -27.32 21.90 22.48
N GLN A 142 -28.01 22.40 21.43
CA GLN A 142 -27.43 23.39 20.49
C GLN A 142 -26.89 24.66 21.18
N LYS A 143 -27.54 25.15 22.23
CA LYS A 143 -27.10 26.35 22.97
C LYS A 143 -25.75 26.18 23.66
N TYR A 144 -25.36 24.95 23.97
CA TYR A 144 -24.11 24.62 24.64
C TYR A 144 -22.93 24.44 23.66
N LEU A 145 -23.24 24.18 22.39
CA LEU A 145 -22.22 23.93 21.38
C LEU A 145 -21.63 25.23 20.83
N GLN A 146 -20.33 25.22 20.58
CA GLN A 146 -19.67 26.31 19.85
C GLN A 146 -20.10 26.30 18.36
N GLU A 147 -20.19 25.09 17.78
CA GLU A 147 -20.67 24.83 16.45
C GLU A 147 -21.47 23.51 16.45
N SER A 148 -22.54 23.45 15.64
CA SER A 148 -23.39 22.25 15.56
C SER A 148 -22.80 21.26 14.53
N LEU A 149 -21.61 20.73 14.80
CA LEU A 149 -20.91 19.76 13.98
C LEU A 149 -20.27 18.65 14.81
N VAL A 150 -20.03 17.52 14.19
CA VAL A 150 -19.24 16.41 14.73
C VAL A 150 -17.84 16.49 14.11
N THR A 151 -16.81 16.42 14.93
CA THR A 151 -15.41 16.44 14.49
C THR A 151 -14.63 15.27 15.10
N MET A 152 -13.35 15.15 14.75
CA MET A 152 -12.46 14.16 15.34
C MET A 152 -11.29 14.82 16.06
N ARG A 153 -10.93 14.25 17.22
CA ARG A 153 -9.70 14.56 17.95
C ARG A 153 -9.08 13.25 18.41
N ASP A 154 -7.80 13.08 18.10
CA ASP A 154 -7.04 11.86 18.45
C ASP A 154 -7.75 10.56 18.04
N GLY A 155 -8.38 10.57 16.86
CA GLY A 155 -9.11 9.41 16.33
C GLY A 155 -10.47 9.14 16.98
N ARG A 156 -10.99 10.07 17.80
CA ARG A 156 -12.30 9.97 18.48
C ARG A 156 -13.29 10.97 17.93
N PHE A 157 -14.53 10.56 17.81
CA PHE A 157 -15.64 11.48 17.47
C PHE A 157 -16.02 12.30 18.70
N VAL A 158 -15.98 13.62 18.54
CA VAL A 158 -16.22 14.59 19.60
C VAL A 158 -17.14 15.71 19.10
N VAL A 159 -17.69 16.51 20.03
CA VAL A 159 -18.48 17.71 19.74
C VAL A 159 -17.80 18.93 20.36
N PRO A 160 -17.79 20.10 19.66
CA PRO A 160 -17.21 21.32 20.20
C PRO A 160 -18.20 22.01 21.13
N VAL A 161 -17.86 22.09 22.42
CA VAL A 161 -18.68 22.67 23.49
C VAL A 161 -18.05 23.97 23.97
N LYS A 162 -18.85 25.01 24.20
CA LYS A 162 -18.38 26.25 24.84
C LYS A 162 -17.89 25.93 26.26
N THR A 163 -16.75 26.46 26.66
CA THR A 163 -16.08 26.12 27.92
C THR A 163 -17.00 26.37 29.13
N GLU A 164 -17.83 27.42 29.10
CA GLU A 164 -18.79 27.77 30.14
C GLU A 164 -19.90 26.73 30.38
N TYR A 165 -20.16 25.86 29.37
CA TYR A 165 -21.18 24.81 29.43
C TYR A 165 -20.59 23.40 29.55
N LYS A 166 -19.36 23.28 30.04
CA LYS A 166 -18.68 21.97 30.21
C LYS A 166 -19.52 20.96 31.01
N SER A 167 -20.24 21.42 32.04
CA SER A 167 -21.06 20.56 32.93
C SER A 167 -22.37 20.08 32.27
N GLU A 168 -22.80 20.72 31.20
CA GLU A 168 -24.11 20.45 30.57
C GLU A 168 -24.06 19.26 29.59
N ILE A 169 -22.87 18.89 29.11
CA ILE A 169 -22.66 17.74 28.27
C ILE A 169 -21.76 16.74 29.00
N SER A 170 -22.39 15.65 29.50
CA SER A 170 -21.67 14.57 30.14
C SER A 170 -20.75 13.87 29.15
N GLY A 171 -19.44 13.87 29.41
CA GLY A 171 -18.45 13.29 28.51
C GLY A 171 -17.01 13.51 28.95
N LEU A 172 -16.08 13.04 28.13
CA LEU A 172 -14.64 13.17 28.32
C LEU A 172 -14.11 14.32 27.45
N VAL A 173 -13.32 15.22 28.05
CA VAL A 173 -12.62 16.27 27.31
C VAL A 173 -11.35 15.67 26.70
N HIS A 174 -11.22 15.74 25.39
CA HIS A 174 -10.04 15.24 24.65
C HIS A 174 -9.12 16.36 24.21
N ASP A 175 -9.66 17.55 23.97
CA ASP A 175 -8.87 18.67 23.48
C ASP A 175 -9.51 20.01 23.86
N THR A 176 -8.72 21.08 23.79
CA THR A 176 -9.17 22.46 24.04
C THR A 176 -8.65 23.35 22.93
N SER A 177 -9.47 24.27 22.41
CA SER A 177 -9.02 25.23 21.42
C SER A 177 -7.89 26.13 21.96
N ALA A 178 -7.07 26.67 21.05
CA ALA A 178 -5.92 27.51 21.43
C ALA A 178 -6.32 28.73 22.29
N THR A 179 -7.53 29.23 22.12
CA THR A 179 -8.07 30.35 22.91
C THR A 179 -8.70 29.92 24.24
N GLY A 180 -8.83 28.62 24.48
CA GLY A 180 -9.53 28.08 25.64
C GLY A 180 -11.06 28.20 25.62
N ALA A 181 -11.64 28.79 24.57
CA ALA A 181 -13.08 29.07 24.50
C ALA A 181 -13.93 27.82 24.14
N THR A 182 -13.31 26.79 23.59
CA THR A 182 -13.99 25.56 23.12
C THR A 182 -13.32 24.32 23.68
N LEU A 183 -14.15 23.42 24.23
CA LEU A 183 -13.74 22.08 24.65
C LEU A 183 -14.26 21.06 23.63
N PHE A 184 -13.40 20.15 23.22
CA PHE A 184 -13.79 19.02 22.37
C PHE A 184 -14.13 17.83 23.27
N ILE A 185 -15.44 17.61 23.44
CA ILE A 185 -16.00 16.63 24.36
C ILE A 185 -16.45 15.39 23.61
N GLU A 186 -16.01 14.23 24.06
CA GLU A 186 -16.57 12.91 23.67
C GLU A 186 -17.78 12.64 24.59
N PRO A 187 -19.03 12.69 24.11
CA PRO A 187 -20.19 12.42 24.95
C PRO A 187 -20.19 10.96 25.45
N MET A 188 -20.59 10.75 26.71
CA MET A 188 -20.65 9.41 27.31
C MET A 188 -21.42 8.39 26.47
N ALA A 189 -22.42 8.85 25.73
CA ALA A 189 -23.23 8.00 24.85
C ALA A 189 -22.45 7.32 23.72
N VAL A 190 -21.23 7.78 23.39
CA VAL A 190 -20.41 7.24 22.30
C VAL A 190 -19.03 6.74 22.74
N VAL A 191 -18.67 6.90 24.01
CA VAL A 191 -17.35 6.51 24.55
C VAL A 191 -17.02 5.04 24.26
N GLU A 192 -17.96 4.13 24.53
CA GLU A 192 -17.77 2.69 24.29
C GLU A 192 -17.56 2.40 22.79
N ALA A 193 -18.39 2.97 21.92
CA ALA A 193 -18.27 2.79 20.48
C ALA A 193 -16.95 3.37 19.92
N ASN A 194 -16.50 4.52 20.40
CA ASN A 194 -15.18 5.08 20.06
C ASN A 194 -14.03 4.18 20.54
N ASN A 195 -14.15 3.57 21.73
CA ASN A 195 -13.16 2.60 22.21
C ASN A 195 -13.11 1.35 21.30
N GLU A 196 -14.26 0.83 20.89
CA GLU A 196 -14.33 -0.29 19.96
C GLU A 196 -13.71 0.04 18.59
N ILE A 197 -13.95 1.26 18.06
CA ILE A 197 -13.30 1.73 16.84
C ILE A 197 -11.78 1.76 17.02
N ARG A 198 -11.30 2.26 18.16
CA ARG A 198 -9.86 2.32 18.46
C ARG A 198 -9.23 0.93 18.50
N VAL A 199 -9.89 -0.05 19.09
CA VAL A 199 -9.44 -1.45 19.10
C VAL A 199 -9.34 -1.98 17.68
N LEU A 200 -10.37 -1.77 16.85
CA LEU A 200 -10.36 -2.19 15.45
C LEU A 200 -9.25 -1.51 14.61
N GLN A 201 -8.94 -0.24 14.87
CA GLN A 201 -7.82 0.45 14.22
C GLN A 201 -6.46 -0.17 14.59
N ILE A 202 -6.30 -0.62 15.83
CA ILE A 202 -5.09 -1.35 16.26
C ILE A 202 -5.03 -2.73 15.58
N GLU A 203 -6.16 -3.40 15.44
CA GLU A 203 -6.24 -4.67 14.70
C GLU A 203 -5.95 -4.49 13.21
N GLU A 204 -6.44 -3.40 12.60
CA GLU A 204 -6.13 -3.03 11.22
C GLU A 204 -4.62 -2.86 11.01
N GLN A 205 -3.98 -2.10 11.89
CA GLN A 205 -2.54 -1.86 11.81
C GLN A 205 -1.73 -3.17 11.93
N LYS A 206 -2.10 -4.05 12.86
CA LYS A 206 -1.46 -5.36 13.01
C LYS A 206 -1.65 -6.24 11.78
N GLU A 207 -2.83 -6.20 11.17
CA GLU A 207 -3.10 -6.98 9.94
C GLU A 207 -2.29 -6.43 8.75
N ILE A 208 -2.18 -5.11 8.62
CA ILE A 208 -1.32 -4.46 7.63
C ILE A 208 0.14 -4.90 7.80
N GLU A 209 0.66 -4.87 9.01
CA GLU A 209 2.03 -5.31 9.32
C GLU A 209 2.24 -6.79 8.99
N ARG A 210 1.25 -7.64 9.27
CA ARG A 210 1.28 -9.06 8.92
C ARG A 210 1.36 -9.27 7.40
N ILE A 211 0.53 -8.56 6.63
CA ILE A 211 0.50 -8.65 5.16
C ILE A 211 1.84 -8.20 4.57
N ILE A 212 2.37 -7.06 5.03
CA ILE A 212 3.66 -6.54 4.57
C ILE A 212 4.78 -7.53 4.87
N LYS A 213 4.78 -8.12 6.05
CA LYS A 213 5.77 -9.13 6.45
C LYS A 213 5.70 -10.36 5.56
N GLU A 214 4.51 -10.89 5.31
CA GLU A 214 4.29 -12.05 4.45
C GLU A 214 4.79 -11.80 3.01
N MET A 215 4.44 -10.63 2.43
CA MET A 215 4.96 -10.23 1.12
C MET A 215 6.48 -10.12 1.12
N SER A 216 7.06 -9.54 2.18
CA SER A 216 8.52 -9.40 2.30
C SER A 216 9.23 -10.75 2.41
N GLU A 217 8.68 -11.71 3.13
CA GLU A 217 9.20 -13.08 3.23
C GLU A 217 9.18 -13.78 1.87
N LEU A 218 8.11 -13.60 1.08
CA LEU A 218 8.02 -14.15 -0.27
C LEU A 218 9.02 -13.50 -1.23
N VAL A 219 9.20 -12.17 -1.16
CA VAL A 219 10.26 -11.46 -1.88
C VAL A 219 11.63 -12.01 -1.50
N GLY A 220 11.90 -12.20 -0.21
CA GLY A 220 13.15 -12.76 0.29
C GLY A 220 13.44 -14.16 -0.23
N SER A 221 12.42 -15.01 -0.34
CA SER A 221 12.54 -16.36 -0.88
C SER A 221 12.85 -16.40 -2.39
N PHE A 222 12.51 -15.31 -3.11
CA PHE A 222 12.73 -15.17 -4.55
C PHE A 222 13.84 -14.15 -4.89
N ALA A 223 14.63 -13.72 -3.91
CA ALA A 223 15.58 -12.61 -4.07
C ALA A 223 16.69 -12.91 -5.09
N GLU A 224 17.31 -14.09 -5.04
CA GLU A 224 18.42 -14.42 -5.96
C GLU A 224 17.99 -14.47 -7.43
N PRO A 225 16.91 -15.18 -7.83
CA PRO A 225 16.40 -15.11 -9.20
C PRO A 225 16.10 -13.66 -9.64
N MET A 226 15.46 -12.89 -8.78
CA MET A 226 15.08 -11.52 -9.09
C MET A 226 16.28 -10.57 -9.26
N ILE A 227 17.35 -10.77 -8.49
CA ILE A 227 18.61 -10.01 -8.65
C ILE A 227 19.31 -10.38 -9.97
N ASN A 228 19.31 -11.68 -10.32
CA ASN A 228 19.82 -12.12 -11.61
C ASN A 228 19.02 -11.50 -12.77
N ASP A 229 17.70 -11.50 -12.69
CA ASP A 229 16.85 -10.85 -13.70
C ASP A 229 17.16 -9.36 -13.84
N TYR A 230 17.43 -8.67 -12.71
CA TYR A 230 17.81 -7.26 -12.74
C TYR A 230 19.16 -7.00 -13.44
N GLU A 231 20.10 -7.93 -13.36
CA GLU A 231 21.39 -7.84 -14.06
C GLU A 231 21.25 -8.14 -15.57
N ILE A 232 20.23 -8.89 -15.95
CA ILE A 232 19.94 -9.26 -17.35
C ILE A 232 19.20 -8.13 -18.06
N VAL A 233 18.24 -7.48 -17.40
CA VAL A 233 17.35 -6.46 -17.97
C VAL A 233 17.99 -5.09 -17.98
#